data_9cfd75d6ec6826c338dd554178590822
#
_entry.id   9cfd75d6ec6826c338dd554178590822
#
_cell.length_a   1.000
_cell.length_b   1.000
_cell.length_c   1.000
_cell.angle_alpha   90.00
_cell.angle_beta   90.00
_cell.angle_gamma   90.00
#
_symmetry.space_group_name_H-M   'P 1'
#
loop_
_entity.id
_entity.type
_entity.pdbx_description
1 polymer ?
#
loop_
_entity_poly.entity_id
_entity_poly.type
_entity_poly.pdbx_seq_one_letter_code
_entity_poly.pdbx_strand_id
1 'polypeptide(L)'
;MAQYQDAQRISFSKAEESRLRQMFNRWAASVEGYNRPTLGNELKIVEVWNAPLYRGVLKTQYDARTLNDTFERISGRTFANTTYFKESDINRWSLYPYPTVFTSHESTHPVSGTEHIVNCHTCGATGKVTCAKCGGKGTVKRAIQTKHTCPSCKGYRHISYTYTTSEFEQYKDYNDGGKLKGRYVNKQKTGTKTCPTCNGSGSITHTTYVDEPCKTCGATGKVTCSMCGGDKRIVSLWKLARKQYTRSVWDYRFPSLIGRSDAAKMVKLIDNSTPWRVVERIRIDKENYQAAGLSARPFVGGMLSALPSRIARPANTAICFHELEVCECEARIVKYGVDHQQFICMLVGAEWKLFTVTSPMSKSMDDLKTKVNRYCSARKFGKAWEVLQKVNKYPQAGSNEARMQEQLEERMVITSKLGANLAVMLCVVFLSPLLTVLYGDLQFLAPWSVRLIERFDVGTGGLMF
;
A
#
# COMPACT_ATOMS: atom_id res chain seq x y z
N MET A 1 -11.89 -27.77 -10.20
CA MET A 1 -10.69 -28.62 -10.30
C MET A 1 -11.13 -30.00 -10.76
N ALA A 2 -10.51 -30.51 -11.80
CA ALA A 2 -10.75 -31.87 -12.25
C ALA A 2 -9.85 -32.84 -11.47
N GLN A 3 -10.34 -34.03 -11.25
CA GLN A 3 -9.66 -35.10 -10.53
C GLN A 3 -9.19 -36.16 -11.54
N TYR A 4 -8.18 -36.93 -11.20
CA TYR A 4 -7.70 -38.05 -12.00
C TYR A 4 -7.71 -39.35 -11.18
N GLN A 5 -7.71 -40.51 -11.83
CA GLN A 5 -7.94 -41.82 -11.18
C GLN A 5 -6.68 -42.64 -10.91
N ASP A 6 -5.48 -42.19 -11.24
CA ASP A 6 -4.25 -43.00 -11.24
C ASP A 6 -3.57 -43.15 -9.86
N ALA A 7 -4.34 -43.21 -8.79
CA ALA A 7 -3.80 -43.46 -7.46
C ALA A 7 -3.59 -44.96 -7.21
N GLN A 8 -2.35 -45.39 -6.98
CA GLN A 8 -2.02 -46.78 -6.70
C GLN A 8 -1.96 -47.01 -5.19
N ARG A 9 -2.74 -47.96 -4.69
CA ARG A 9 -2.66 -48.35 -3.28
C ARG A 9 -1.34 -49.03 -2.98
N ILE A 10 -0.67 -48.60 -1.91
CA ILE A 10 0.61 -49.09 -1.43
C ILE A 10 0.54 -49.39 0.07
N SER A 11 1.55 -50.08 0.59
CA SER A 11 1.75 -50.24 2.03
C SER A 11 3.04 -49.53 2.44
N PHE A 12 3.03 -48.88 3.59
CA PHE A 12 4.26 -48.34 4.17
C PHE A 12 5.15 -49.45 4.73
N SER A 13 6.42 -49.32 4.56
CA SER A 13 7.41 -50.04 5.34
C SER A 13 7.36 -49.58 6.82
N LYS A 14 7.84 -50.40 7.73
CA LYS A 14 7.96 -50.02 9.16
C LYS A 14 8.71 -48.73 9.38
N ALA A 15 9.74 -48.47 8.56
CA ALA A 15 10.54 -47.24 8.64
C ALA A 15 9.73 -46.01 8.19
N GLU A 16 8.97 -46.12 7.11
CA GLU A 16 8.11 -45.06 6.61
C GLU A 16 6.97 -44.74 7.58
N GLU A 17 6.37 -45.76 8.18
CA GLU A 17 5.35 -45.58 9.20
C GLU A 17 5.93 -44.87 10.43
N SER A 18 7.10 -45.25 10.91
CA SER A 18 7.81 -44.62 12.01
C SER A 18 8.11 -43.15 11.68
N ARG A 19 8.56 -42.86 10.46
CA ARG A 19 8.83 -41.49 9.99
C ARG A 19 7.56 -40.64 10.01
N LEU A 20 6.44 -41.17 9.52
CA LEU A 20 5.15 -40.48 9.52
C LEU A 20 4.71 -40.14 10.96
N ARG A 21 4.79 -41.10 11.88
CA ARG A 21 4.43 -40.92 13.30
C ARG A 21 5.30 -39.83 13.95
N GLN A 22 6.60 -39.82 13.69
CA GLN A 22 7.50 -38.77 14.19
C GLN A 22 7.16 -37.40 13.61
N MET A 23 6.78 -37.31 12.33
CA MET A 23 6.34 -36.03 11.72
C MET A 23 5.10 -35.48 12.41
N PHE A 24 4.10 -36.32 12.68
CA PHE A 24 2.90 -35.89 13.42
C PHE A 24 3.23 -35.48 14.87
N ASN A 25 4.14 -36.19 15.55
CA ASN A 25 4.57 -35.81 16.88
C ASN A 25 5.27 -34.44 16.89
N ARG A 26 6.22 -34.20 15.95
CA ARG A 26 6.89 -32.90 15.80
C ARG A 26 5.89 -31.79 15.49
N TRP A 27 4.96 -32.06 14.57
CA TRP A 27 3.92 -31.11 14.23
C TRP A 27 3.02 -30.77 15.42
N ALA A 28 2.54 -31.79 16.15
CA ALA A 28 1.72 -31.60 17.35
C ALA A 28 2.47 -30.86 18.45
N ALA A 29 3.72 -31.18 18.69
CA ALA A 29 4.58 -30.51 19.69
C ALA A 29 4.92 -29.07 19.35
N SER A 30 4.90 -28.71 18.05
CA SER A 30 5.14 -27.31 17.60
C SER A 30 3.99 -26.38 17.88
N VAL A 31 2.80 -26.88 18.24
CA VAL A 31 1.60 -26.09 18.50
C VAL A 31 1.38 -25.87 19.98
N GLU A 32 1.68 -24.67 20.44
CA GLU A 32 1.47 -24.28 21.83
C GLU A 32 -0.03 -24.39 22.23
N GLY A 33 -0.28 -25.12 23.30
CA GLY A 33 -1.64 -25.34 23.81
C GLY A 33 -2.40 -26.51 23.16
N TYR A 34 -1.76 -27.28 22.26
CA TYR A 34 -2.29 -28.54 21.79
C TYR A 34 -1.93 -29.67 22.76
N ASN A 35 -2.94 -30.33 23.31
CA ASN A 35 -2.77 -31.26 24.44
C ASN A 35 -2.31 -32.68 24.05
N ARG A 36 -1.89 -32.91 22.80
CA ARG A 36 -1.48 -34.24 22.29
C ARG A 36 -0.13 -34.20 21.60
N PRO A 37 0.98 -33.98 22.33
CA PRO A 37 2.31 -33.91 21.72
C PRO A 37 2.75 -35.24 21.08
N THR A 38 2.13 -36.36 21.47
CA THR A 38 2.40 -37.73 20.96
C THR A 38 1.35 -38.20 19.97
N LEU A 39 0.65 -37.28 19.29
CA LEU A 39 -0.42 -37.58 18.33
C LEU A 39 -0.02 -38.66 17.32
N GLY A 40 1.23 -38.67 16.86
CA GLY A 40 1.76 -39.67 15.91
C GLY A 40 1.69 -41.11 16.45
N ASN A 41 1.78 -41.31 17.74
CA ASN A 41 1.70 -42.64 18.34
C ASN A 41 0.24 -43.15 18.39
N GLU A 42 -0.72 -42.26 18.41
CA GLU A 42 -2.16 -42.54 18.43
C GLU A 42 -2.74 -42.82 17.05
N LEU A 43 -1.98 -42.53 15.98
CA LEU A 43 -2.45 -42.68 14.60
C LEU A 43 -2.67 -44.17 14.26
N LYS A 44 -3.83 -44.47 13.73
CA LYS A 44 -4.10 -45.74 13.04
C LYS A 44 -4.08 -45.49 11.54
N ILE A 45 -3.04 -45.95 10.84
CA ILE A 45 -2.95 -45.84 9.38
C ILE A 45 -3.97 -46.83 8.79
N VAL A 46 -4.89 -46.32 7.95
CA VAL A 46 -5.95 -47.09 7.34
C VAL A 46 -5.57 -47.50 5.93
N GLU A 47 -5.15 -46.52 5.13
CA GLU A 47 -4.80 -46.73 3.72
C GLU A 47 -3.75 -45.72 3.27
N VAL A 48 -2.92 -46.14 2.32
CA VAL A 48 -1.89 -45.32 1.71
C VAL A 48 -1.96 -45.48 0.19
N TRP A 49 -1.88 -44.37 -0.53
CA TRP A 49 -1.82 -44.37 -1.99
C TRP A 49 -0.58 -43.58 -2.46
N ASN A 50 0.08 -44.10 -3.48
CA ASN A 50 1.00 -43.32 -4.31
C ASN A 50 0.17 -42.58 -5.34
N ALA A 51 0.21 -41.26 -5.31
CA ALA A 51 -0.72 -40.42 -6.06
C ALA A 51 -0.03 -39.08 -6.39
N PRO A 52 0.74 -39.02 -7.47
CA PRO A 52 1.48 -37.80 -7.83
C PRO A 52 0.52 -36.62 -8.03
N LEU A 53 0.99 -35.44 -7.67
CA LEU A 53 0.27 -34.21 -7.94
C LEU A 53 0.72 -33.63 -9.28
N TYR A 54 -0.22 -33.04 -9.98
CA TYR A 54 0.09 -32.33 -11.23
C TYR A 54 -0.27 -30.85 -11.14
N ARG A 55 0.58 -30.01 -11.73
CA ARG A 55 0.37 -28.59 -11.92
C ARG A 55 0.56 -28.25 -13.40
N GLY A 56 -0.47 -27.73 -14.04
CA GLY A 56 -0.36 -27.14 -15.36
C GLY A 56 -0.05 -25.64 -15.22
N VAL A 57 1.00 -25.17 -15.86
CA VAL A 57 1.35 -23.76 -15.93
C VAL A 57 1.25 -23.34 -17.38
N LEU A 58 0.22 -22.58 -17.72
CA LEU A 58 0.04 -22.02 -19.05
C LEU A 58 0.71 -20.63 -19.10
N LYS A 59 1.84 -20.56 -19.77
CA LYS A 59 2.55 -19.32 -20.09
C LYS A 59 1.99 -18.76 -21.39
N THR A 60 1.68 -17.47 -21.40
CA THR A 60 1.11 -16.79 -22.57
C THR A 60 1.99 -15.62 -22.95
N GLN A 61 2.42 -15.58 -24.21
CA GLN A 61 3.14 -14.43 -24.77
C GLN A 61 2.15 -13.44 -25.35
N TYR A 62 2.25 -12.21 -24.91
CA TYR A 62 1.45 -11.07 -25.38
C TYR A 62 2.29 -10.07 -26.17
N ASP A 63 1.63 -9.43 -27.12
CA ASP A 63 2.16 -8.28 -27.88
C ASP A 63 1.10 -7.17 -27.87
N ALA A 64 1.29 -6.19 -26.98
CA ALA A 64 0.42 -5.03 -26.89
C ALA A 64 0.95 -3.92 -27.80
N ARG A 65 0.08 -3.31 -28.63
CA ARG A 65 0.42 -2.31 -29.62
C ARG A 65 -0.51 -1.12 -29.53
N THR A 66 0.07 0.06 -29.32
CA THR A 66 -0.68 1.33 -29.26
C THR A 66 -0.08 2.32 -30.24
N LEU A 67 -0.92 2.94 -31.05
CA LEU A 67 -0.53 4.02 -31.90
C LEU A 67 -0.68 5.35 -31.18
N ASN A 68 0.34 6.19 -31.24
CA ASN A 68 0.35 7.51 -30.64
C ASN A 68 0.72 8.54 -31.71
N ASP A 69 -0.13 9.54 -31.88
CA ASP A 69 0.24 10.73 -32.69
C ASP A 69 1.22 11.57 -31.86
N THR A 70 2.36 11.86 -32.46
CA THR A 70 3.47 12.58 -31.82
C THR A 70 3.95 13.72 -32.68
N PHE A 71 4.55 14.72 -32.05
CA PHE A 71 5.05 15.90 -32.74
C PHE A 71 6.54 16.05 -32.54
N GLU A 72 7.26 16.31 -33.66
CA GLU A 72 8.71 16.52 -33.65
C GLU A 72 9.07 17.81 -34.38
N ARG A 73 10.28 18.31 -34.10
CA ARG A 73 10.85 19.44 -34.90
C ARG A 73 11.14 19.00 -36.29
N ILE A 74 10.95 19.89 -37.24
CA ILE A 74 11.30 19.65 -38.67
C ILE A 74 12.81 19.43 -38.80
N SER A 75 13.65 20.19 -38.10
CA SER A 75 15.12 20.04 -38.01
C SER A 75 15.81 19.78 -39.35
N GLY A 76 15.46 20.53 -40.41
CA GLY A 76 16.05 20.40 -41.74
C GLY A 76 15.66 19.16 -42.51
N ARG A 77 14.74 18.32 -42.02
CA ARG A 77 14.21 17.15 -42.74
C ARG A 77 13.21 17.62 -43.83
N THR A 78 13.28 17.04 -44.99
CA THR A 78 12.27 17.18 -46.04
C THR A 78 11.31 16.01 -45.96
N PHE A 79 10.02 16.29 -45.87
CA PHE A 79 8.98 15.27 -45.85
C PHE A 79 8.17 15.37 -47.14
N ALA A 80 8.09 14.26 -47.84
CA ALA A 80 7.38 14.20 -49.12
C ALA A 80 5.85 14.10 -48.97
N ASN A 81 5.39 13.70 -47.79
CA ASN A 81 3.98 13.38 -47.56
C ASN A 81 3.26 14.51 -46.80
N THR A 82 2.17 15.01 -47.38
CA THR A 82 1.32 16.04 -46.81
C THR A 82 -0.03 15.52 -46.35
N THR A 83 -0.29 14.21 -46.53
CA THR A 83 -1.58 13.58 -46.19
C THR A 83 -1.62 13.20 -44.72
N TYR A 84 -2.65 13.62 -44.03
CA TYR A 84 -2.90 13.20 -42.65
C TYR A 84 -3.46 11.78 -42.62
N PHE A 85 -2.83 10.91 -41.85
CA PHE A 85 -3.29 9.56 -41.56
C PHE A 85 -4.08 9.54 -40.28
N LYS A 86 -5.27 8.93 -40.28
CA LYS A 86 -6.04 8.62 -39.08
C LYS A 86 -5.53 7.31 -38.49
N GLU A 87 -5.76 7.09 -37.22
CA GLU A 87 -5.41 5.84 -36.55
C GLU A 87 -6.01 4.61 -37.26
N SER A 88 -7.23 4.77 -37.79
CA SER A 88 -7.96 3.72 -38.52
C SER A 88 -7.26 3.28 -39.81
N ASP A 89 -6.45 4.15 -40.42
CA ASP A 89 -5.79 3.89 -41.69
C ASP A 89 -4.51 3.05 -41.52
N ILE A 90 -4.08 2.85 -40.26
CA ILE A 90 -2.85 2.15 -39.91
C ILE A 90 -3.19 0.79 -39.32
N ASN A 91 -2.86 -0.27 -40.03
CA ASN A 91 -2.95 -1.61 -39.46
C ASN A 91 -1.76 -1.90 -38.57
N ARG A 92 -1.93 -1.60 -37.24
CA ARG A 92 -0.88 -1.78 -36.23
C ARG A 92 -0.34 -3.21 -36.14
N TRP A 93 -1.12 -4.19 -36.58
CA TRP A 93 -0.78 -5.62 -36.46
C TRP A 93 0.12 -6.11 -37.60
N SER A 94 0.14 -5.42 -38.75
CA SER A 94 1.01 -5.73 -39.90
C SER A 94 2.38 -5.08 -39.83
N LEU A 95 2.60 -4.10 -38.94
CA LEU A 95 3.84 -3.30 -38.93
C LEU A 95 5.07 -4.11 -38.50
N TYR A 96 4.91 -5.09 -37.63
CA TYR A 96 6.01 -5.91 -37.13
C TYR A 96 5.56 -7.36 -36.91
N PRO A 97 6.45 -8.35 -37.08
CA PRO A 97 6.14 -9.75 -36.84
C PRO A 97 5.87 -10.00 -35.34
N TYR A 98 5.04 -10.99 -35.03
CA TYR A 98 4.82 -11.44 -33.69
C TYR A 98 6.07 -12.13 -33.12
N PRO A 99 6.31 -12.07 -31.78
CA PRO A 99 7.38 -12.81 -31.17
C PRO A 99 7.12 -14.33 -31.27
N THR A 100 8.18 -15.08 -31.54
CA THR A 100 8.15 -16.54 -31.63
C THR A 100 8.74 -17.21 -30.40
N VAL A 101 9.32 -16.42 -29.50
CA VAL A 101 9.89 -16.85 -28.21
C VAL A 101 9.34 -15.95 -27.09
N PHE A 102 9.39 -16.46 -25.88
CA PHE A 102 9.04 -15.64 -24.71
C PHE A 102 10.01 -14.48 -24.57
N THR A 103 9.45 -13.29 -24.52
CA THR A 103 10.23 -12.06 -24.38
C THR A 103 9.45 -11.02 -23.58
N SER A 104 10.18 -10.18 -22.88
CA SER A 104 9.66 -8.99 -22.20
C SER A 104 10.45 -7.79 -22.69
N HIS A 105 9.85 -6.98 -23.56
CA HIS A 105 10.50 -5.84 -24.19
C HIS A 105 9.50 -4.74 -24.48
N GLU A 106 9.93 -3.49 -24.26
CA GLU A 106 9.17 -2.30 -24.64
C GLU A 106 9.98 -1.52 -25.69
N SER A 107 9.31 -1.11 -26.74
CA SER A 107 9.92 -0.32 -27.82
C SER A 107 8.92 0.67 -28.39
N THR A 108 9.45 1.73 -28.98
CA THR A 108 8.63 2.71 -29.72
C THR A 108 9.29 2.95 -31.08
N HIS A 109 8.51 2.80 -32.12
CA HIS A 109 8.97 2.92 -33.51
C HIS A 109 8.14 3.94 -34.28
N PRO A 110 8.76 4.81 -35.07
CA PRO A 110 8.01 5.66 -36.00
C PRO A 110 7.32 4.78 -37.04
N VAL A 111 6.13 5.14 -37.44
CA VAL A 111 5.41 4.51 -38.55
C VAL A 111 5.73 5.29 -39.82
N SER A 112 6.63 4.75 -40.66
CA SER A 112 7.08 5.39 -41.86
C SER A 112 5.93 5.70 -42.80
N GLY A 113 5.99 6.87 -43.44
CA GLY A 113 4.98 7.34 -44.43
C GLY A 113 3.78 8.03 -43.78
N THR A 114 3.77 8.18 -42.45
CA THR A 114 2.70 8.91 -41.74
C THR A 114 3.09 10.33 -41.32
N GLU A 115 4.30 10.74 -41.71
CA GLU A 115 4.84 12.06 -41.41
C GLU A 115 4.13 13.13 -42.26
N HIS A 116 3.62 14.19 -41.63
CA HIS A 116 3.07 15.35 -42.31
C HIS A 116 3.36 16.63 -41.52
N ILE A 117 3.46 17.75 -42.26
CA ILE A 117 3.80 19.03 -41.68
C ILE A 117 2.53 19.74 -41.23
N VAL A 118 2.52 20.18 -39.96
CA VAL A 118 1.44 20.95 -39.37
C VAL A 118 1.95 22.24 -38.74
N ASN A 119 1.08 23.21 -38.56
CA ASN A 119 1.40 24.41 -37.81
C ASN A 119 1.67 24.06 -36.35
N CYS A 120 2.71 24.66 -35.77
CA CYS A 120 3.03 24.45 -34.37
C CYS A 120 1.91 24.96 -33.48
N HIS A 121 1.20 24.04 -32.84
CA HIS A 121 0.08 24.36 -31.95
C HIS A 121 0.53 25.09 -30.67
N THR A 122 1.75 24.83 -30.17
CA THR A 122 2.29 25.46 -28.96
C THR A 122 2.48 26.95 -29.07
N CYS A 123 2.86 27.44 -30.25
CA CYS A 123 3.07 28.87 -30.50
C CYS A 123 2.07 29.47 -31.50
N GLY A 124 1.06 28.72 -31.94
CA GLY A 124 0.13 29.17 -32.96
C GLY A 124 0.81 29.62 -34.25
N ALA A 125 1.83 28.87 -34.71
CA ALA A 125 2.66 29.16 -35.88
C ALA A 125 3.41 30.51 -35.83
N THR A 126 3.61 31.10 -34.65
CA THR A 126 4.39 32.35 -34.52
C THR A 126 5.90 32.13 -34.37
N GLY A 127 6.33 30.95 -34.00
CA GLY A 127 7.72 30.58 -33.71
C GLY A 127 8.19 31.04 -32.31
N LYS A 128 7.38 31.82 -31.58
CA LYS A 128 7.71 32.40 -30.28
C LYS A 128 6.58 32.14 -29.27
N VAL A 129 6.94 31.99 -28.01
CA VAL A 129 6.02 31.84 -26.90
C VAL A 129 6.28 32.91 -25.82
N THR A 130 5.31 33.22 -25.01
CA THR A 130 5.44 34.14 -23.88
C THR A 130 6.54 33.67 -22.93
N CYS A 131 7.44 34.57 -22.55
CA CYS A 131 8.48 34.24 -21.58
C CYS A 131 7.87 33.98 -20.20
N ALA A 132 7.96 32.75 -19.70
CA ALA A 132 7.40 32.38 -18.40
C ALA A 132 8.02 33.16 -17.23
N LYS A 133 9.32 33.54 -17.33
CA LYS A 133 10.01 34.25 -16.25
C LYS A 133 9.48 35.66 -15.99
N CYS A 134 9.08 36.37 -17.04
CA CYS A 134 8.55 37.73 -16.91
C CYS A 134 7.05 37.85 -17.24
N GLY A 135 6.39 36.72 -17.55
CA GLY A 135 4.98 36.70 -17.92
C GLY A 135 4.65 37.56 -19.14
N GLY A 136 5.60 37.68 -20.09
CA GLY A 136 5.45 38.51 -21.30
C GLY A 136 5.79 39.98 -21.13
N LYS A 137 6.10 40.47 -19.92
CA LYS A 137 6.35 41.90 -19.65
C LYS A 137 7.70 42.40 -20.13
N GLY A 138 8.65 41.53 -20.41
CA GLY A 138 10.02 41.89 -20.74
C GLY A 138 10.87 42.30 -19.56
N THR A 139 10.28 42.56 -18.40
CA THR A 139 10.98 42.96 -17.17
C THR A 139 10.64 42.01 -16.01
N VAL A 140 11.53 41.89 -15.05
CA VAL A 140 11.36 41.18 -13.80
C VAL A 140 11.64 42.08 -12.62
N LYS A 141 10.85 41.96 -11.56
CA LYS A 141 11.07 42.75 -10.35
C LYS A 141 12.22 42.15 -9.55
N ARG A 142 13.25 42.95 -9.34
CA ARG A 142 14.34 42.64 -8.43
C ARG A 142 14.15 43.36 -7.11
N ALA A 143 14.21 42.64 -6.03
CA ALA A 143 14.19 43.21 -4.71
C ALA A 143 15.58 43.77 -4.38
N ILE A 144 15.65 45.08 -4.12
CA ILE A 144 16.84 45.74 -3.58
C ILE A 144 16.59 46.00 -2.12
N GLN A 145 17.45 45.46 -1.29
CA GLN A 145 17.39 45.66 0.15
C GLN A 145 18.39 46.72 0.55
N THR A 146 17.92 47.85 1.05
CA THR A 146 18.74 48.92 1.63
C THR A 146 18.58 48.90 3.15
N LYS A 147 19.72 48.94 3.83
CA LYS A 147 19.73 49.06 5.29
C LYS A 147 19.79 50.53 5.66
N HIS A 148 18.86 50.96 6.47
CA HIS A 148 18.83 52.33 7.03
C HIS A 148 18.98 52.24 8.54
N THR A 149 19.65 53.25 9.12
CA THR A 149 19.74 53.38 10.57
C THR A 149 18.34 53.46 11.17
N CYS A 150 18.08 52.71 12.21
CA CYS A 150 16.76 52.71 12.85
C CYS A 150 16.43 54.12 13.40
N PRO A 151 15.33 54.75 12.97
CA PRO A 151 15.01 56.10 13.39
C PRO A 151 14.68 56.18 14.89
N SER A 152 14.09 55.14 15.46
CA SER A 152 13.67 55.11 16.86
C SER A 152 14.84 55.05 17.83
N CYS A 153 15.89 54.31 17.52
CA CYS A 153 17.08 54.23 18.40
C CYS A 153 18.33 54.88 17.79
N LYS A 154 18.23 55.50 16.62
CA LYS A 154 19.34 56.17 15.92
C LYS A 154 20.61 55.31 15.82
N GLY A 155 20.45 53.98 15.69
CA GLY A 155 21.54 53.00 15.63
C GLY A 155 22.02 52.45 16.97
N TYR A 156 21.59 53.01 18.10
CA TYR A 156 22.03 52.60 19.43
C TYR A 156 21.48 51.27 19.92
N ARG A 157 20.60 50.62 19.17
CA ARG A 157 20.00 49.30 19.46
C ARG A 157 19.02 49.28 20.64
N HIS A 158 19.12 50.25 21.55
CA HIS A 158 18.32 50.43 22.76
C HIS A 158 17.66 51.79 22.77
N ILE A 159 16.52 51.90 23.44
CA ILE A 159 15.82 53.14 23.71
C ILE A 159 15.73 53.35 25.24
N SER A 160 15.95 54.61 25.68
CA SER A 160 15.78 54.95 27.07
C SER A 160 14.33 55.15 27.43
N TYR A 161 13.94 54.72 28.58
CA TYR A 161 12.64 55.00 29.16
C TYR A 161 12.75 55.38 30.63
N THR A 162 11.85 56.22 31.06
CA THR A 162 11.82 56.67 32.46
C THR A 162 10.76 55.91 33.21
N TYR A 163 11.07 55.45 34.39
CA TYR A 163 10.15 54.81 35.28
C TYR A 163 10.30 55.37 36.68
N THR A 164 9.20 55.37 37.43
CA THR A 164 9.15 55.87 38.78
C THR A 164 9.30 54.70 39.76
N THR A 165 10.25 54.83 40.71
CA THR A 165 10.40 53.87 41.80
C THR A 165 10.16 54.63 43.12
N SER A 166 9.45 53.99 44.03
CA SER A 166 9.28 54.51 45.38
C SER A 166 10.44 54.00 46.26
N GLU A 167 11.26 54.87 46.66
CA GLU A 167 12.38 54.58 47.60
C GLU A 167 12.08 55.12 48.97
N PHE A 168 12.38 54.30 49.98
CA PHE A 168 12.18 54.69 51.36
C PHE A 168 13.39 55.55 51.82
N GLU A 169 13.14 56.79 52.17
CA GLU A 169 14.17 57.71 52.70
C GLU A 169 13.88 57.93 54.17
N GLN A 170 14.92 57.77 54.98
CA GLN A 170 14.94 58.18 56.40
C GLN A 170 15.47 59.59 56.51
N TYR A 171 14.78 60.42 57.23
CA TYR A 171 15.25 61.77 57.55
C TYR A 171 15.07 62.05 59.03
N LYS A 172 15.94 62.92 59.56
CA LYS A 172 15.84 63.43 60.95
C LYS A 172 14.82 64.56 60.95
N ASP A 173 13.74 64.37 61.74
CA ASP A 173 12.80 65.46 61.97
C ASP A 173 13.27 66.30 63.18
N TYR A 174 13.86 67.46 62.88
CA TYR A 174 14.37 68.32 63.90
C TYR A 174 13.28 69.03 64.72
N ASN A 175 12.02 69.08 64.28
CA ASN A 175 10.90 69.61 65.00
C ASN A 175 10.31 68.63 66.04
N ASP A 176 10.67 67.31 65.95
CA ASP A 176 10.24 66.24 66.87
C ASP A 176 11.48 65.64 67.59
N GLY A 177 12.36 66.51 68.09
CA GLY A 177 13.52 66.09 68.89
C GLY A 177 14.56 65.25 68.15
N GLY A 178 14.67 65.36 66.85
CA GLY A 178 15.67 64.64 66.04
C GLY A 178 15.36 63.16 65.79
N LYS A 179 14.16 62.74 66.01
CA LYS A 179 13.74 61.36 65.73
C LYS A 179 13.84 61.06 64.22
N LEU A 180 14.25 59.85 63.90
CA LEU A 180 14.27 59.32 62.54
C LEU A 180 12.85 59.00 62.14
N LYS A 181 12.37 59.68 61.07
CA LYS A 181 11.13 59.39 60.38
C LYS A 181 11.44 58.90 58.97
N GLY A 182 10.59 58.02 58.41
CA GLY A 182 10.75 57.53 57.08
C GLY A 182 9.58 57.96 56.22
N ARG A 183 9.86 58.27 54.97
CA ARG A 183 8.87 58.52 53.95
C ARG A 183 9.23 57.84 52.65
N TYR A 184 8.21 57.42 51.88
CA TYR A 184 8.42 56.98 50.53
C TYR A 184 8.51 58.17 49.57
N VAL A 185 9.63 58.28 48.84
CA VAL A 185 9.83 59.32 47.86
C VAL A 185 9.87 58.66 46.48
N ASN A 186 9.07 59.22 45.59
CA ASN A 186 9.06 58.77 44.21
C ASN A 186 10.26 59.38 43.48
N LYS A 187 11.18 58.48 43.06
CA LYS A 187 12.34 58.90 42.24
C LYS A 187 12.17 58.38 40.81
N GLN A 188 12.41 59.27 39.90
CA GLN A 188 12.47 58.88 38.48
C GLN A 188 13.84 58.25 38.19
N LYS A 189 13.81 57.05 37.65
CA LYS A 189 14.98 56.34 37.15
C LYS A 189 14.87 56.13 35.64
N THR A 190 15.99 56.17 34.96
CA THR A 190 16.07 55.85 33.56
C THR A 190 16.55 54.43 33.37
N GLY A 191 15.85 53.69 32.59
CA GLY A 191 16.24 52.33 32.15
C GLY A 191 16.45 52.31 30.65
N THR A 192 17.07 51.27 30.15
CA THR A 192 17.22 51.02 28.72
C THR A 192 16.49 49.70 28.36
N LYS A 193 15.81 49.70 27.27
CA LYS A 193 15.18 48.48 26.71
C LYS A 193 15.56 48.34 25.26
N THR A 194 15.59 47.07 24.78
CA THR A 194 15.85 46.77 23.37
C THR A 194 14.84 47.53 22.50
N CYS A 195 15.35 48.17 21.44
CA CYS A 195 14.48 48.90 20.53
C CYS A 195 13.52 47.99 19.80
N PRO A 196 12.19 48.14 20.00
CA PRO A 196 11.20 47.25 19.38
C PRO A 196 11.10 47.43 17.86
N THR A 197 11.45 48.61 17.34
CA THR A 197 11.39 48.91 15.89
C THR A 197 12.41 48.13 15.08
N CYS A 198 13.57 47.83 15.63
CA CYS A 198 14.64 47.10 14.96
C CYS A 198 15.06 45.83 15.70
N ASN A 199 14.34 45.44 16.75
CA ASN A 199 14.65 44.30 17.61
C ASN A 199 16.14 44.23 18.04
N GLY A 200 16.73 45.39 18.34
CA GLY A 200 18.11 45.48 18.79
C GLY A 200 19.16 45.37 17.66
N SER A 201 18.78 45.34 16.40
CA SER A 201 19.76 45.33 15.29
C SER A 201 20.41 46.69 15.04
N GLY A 202 19.79 47.79 15.44
CA GLY A 202 20.23 49.16 15.17
C GLY A 202 19.88 49.67 13.77
N SER A 203 19.38 48.80 12.90
CA SER A 203 19.00 49.13 11.51
C SER A 203 17.68 48.48 11.12
N ILE A 204 17.01 49.05 10.14
CA ILE A 204 15.83 48.49 9.48
C ILE A 204 16.14 48.26 8.01
N THR A 205 15.66 47.16 7.48
CA THR A 205 15.82 46.81 6.06
C THR A 205 14.59 47.27 5.31
N HIS A 206 14.78 48.13 4.33
CA HIS A 206 13.72 48.54 3.40
C HIS A 206 13.93 47.81 2.09
N THR A 207 12.86 47.11 1.62
CA THR A 207 12.90 46.39 0.34
C THR A 207 12.18 47.21 -0.70
N THR A 208 12.90 47.66 -1.70
CA THR A 208 12.33 48.28 -2.91
C THR A 208 12.41 47.34 -4.09
N TYR A 209 11.44 47.38 -4.95
CA TYR A 209 11.43 46.58 -6.16
C TYR A 209 11.72 47.43 -7.38
N VAL A 210 12.73 47.05 -8.13
CA VAL A 210 13.14 47.73 -9.37
C VAL A 210 12.87 46.76 -10.54
N ASP A 211 12.32 47.30 -11.59
CA ASP A 211 12.07 46.54 -12.82
C ASP A 211 13.41 46.44 -13.61
N GLU A 212 13.95 45.23 -13.71
CA GLU A 212 15.14 44.93 -14.52
C GLU A 212 14.75 44.22 -15.82
N PRO A 213 15.47 44.45 -16.93
CA PRO A 213 15.27 43.69 -18.17
C PRO A 213 15.37 42.21 -17.93
N CYS A 214 14.40 41.44 -18.42
CA CYS A 214 14.39 39.99 -18.28
C CYS A 214 15.51 39.38 -19.14
N LYS A 215 16.55 38.87 -18.52
CA LYS A 215 17.70 38.23 -19.20
C LYS A 215 17.32 37.03 -20.04
N THR A 216 16.24 36.30 -19.65
CA THR A 216 15.80 35.09 -20.36
C THR A 216 15.26 35.39 -21.75
N CYS A 217 14.58 36.51 -21.94
CA CYS A 217 14.00 36.89 -23.25
C CYS A 217 14.64 38.14 -23.84
N GLY A 218 15.73 38.67 -23.26
CA GLY A 218 16.36 39.89 -23.74
C GLY A 218 15.39 41.08 -23.74
N ALA A 219 14.56 41.23 -22.74
CA ALA A 219 13.52 42.26 -22.58
C ALA A 219 12.37 42.23 -23.61
N THR A 220 12.33 41.21 -24.48
CA THR A 220 11.29 41.10 -25.54
C THR A 220 9.96 40.59 -25.06
N GLY A 221 9.89 40.02 -23.84
CA GLY A 221 8.70 39.33 -23.31
C GLY A 221 8.43 37.97 -23.99
N LYS A 222 9.14 37.61 -25.05
CA LYS A 222 8.94 36.39 -25.81
C LYS A 222 10.23 35.59 -25.95
N VAL A 223 10.13 34.26 -25.95
CA VAL A 223 11.25 33.34 -26.20
C VAL A 223 10.94 32.45 -27.41
N THR A 224 11.97 31.90 -28.03
CA THR A 224 11.79 30.95 -29.14
C THR A 224 10.99 29.75 -28.66
N CYS A 225 10.01 29.33 -29.43
CA CYS A 225 9.18 28.15 -29.10
C CYS A 225 10.06 26.90 -29.06
N SER A 226 10.09 26.22 -27.91
CA SER A 226 10.90 25.01 -27.74
C SER A 226 10.38 23.83 -28.58
N MET A 227 9.08 23.79 -28.90
CA MET A 227 8.50 22.73 -29.71
C MET A 227 8.95 22.78 -31.16
N CYS A 228 8.88 23.94 -31.82
CA CYS A 228 9.26 24.07 -33.25
C CYS A 228 10.67 24.68 -33.47
N GLY A 229 11.37 25.07 -32.40
CA GLY A 229 12.67 25.71 -32.53
C GLY A 229 12.65 27.08 -33.22
N GLY A 230 11.49 27.69 -33.41
CA GLY A 230 11.31 28.92 -34.18
C GLY A 230 10.75 28.72 -35.59
N ASP A 231 10.70 27.50 -36.10
CA ASP A 231 10.30 27.17 -37.47
C ASP A 231 8.79 27.33 -37.75
N LYS A 232 8.00 27.67 -36.74
CA LYS A 232 6.54 27.86 -36.82
C LYS A 232 5.75 26.61 -37.14
N ARG A 233 6.38 25.61 -37.67
CA ARG A 233 5.82 24.31 -38.10
C ARG A 233 6.51 23.17 -37.40
N ILE A 234 5.81 22.03 -37.27
CA ILE A 234 6.28 20.77 -36.69
C ILE A 234 5.85 19.63 -37.57
N VAL A 235 6.46 18.48 -37.39
CA VAL A 235 6.03 17.23 -38.01
C VAL A 235 5.15 16.49 -37.06
N SER A 236 3.95 16.12 -37.49
CA SER A 236 3.10 15.10 -36.87
C SER A 236 3.44 13.76 -37.50
N LEU A 237 3.61 12.74 -36.67
CA LEU A 237 3.84 11.36 -37.10
C LEU A 237 3.28 10.37 -36.10
N TRP A 238 2.82 9.24 -36.60
CA TRP A 238 2.39 8.14 -35.76
C TRP A 238 3.59 7.34 -35.27
N LYS A 239 3.58 7.01 -33.98
CA LYS A 239 4.53 6.08 -33.35
C LYS A 239 3.80 4.87 -32.80
N LEU A 240 4.33 3.70 -33.12
CA LEU A 240 3.87 2.45 -32.53
C LEU A 240 4.63 2.20 -31.25
N ALA A 241 3.96 2.32 -30.12
CA ALA A 241 4.43 1.81 -28.83
C ALA A 241 4.08 0.32 -28.73
N ARG A 242 5.09 -0.52 -28.58
CA ARG A 242 4.99 -1.98 -28.51
C ARG A 242 5.48 -2.46 -27.16
N LYS A 243 4.66 -3.27 -26.48
CA LYS A 243 5.01 -3.91 -25.20
C LYS A 243 4.78 -5.41 -25.32
N GLN A 244 5.86 -6.16 -25.29
CA GLN A 244 5.85 -7.61 -25.24
C GLN A 244 6.02 -8.08 -23.82
N TYR A 245 5.21 -9.03 -23.36
CA TYR A 245 5.28 -9.55 -22.00
C TYR A 245 4.65 -10.92 -21.90
N THR A 246 5.06 -11.65 -20.86
CA THR A 246 4.56 -13.00 -20.55
C THR A 246 3.69 -12.95 -19.29
N ARG A 247 2.59 -13.67 -19.31
CA ARG A 247 1.78 -13.98 -18.11
C ARG A 247 1.61 -15.46 -17.97
N SER A 248 1.49 -15.92 -16.75
CA SER A 248 1.27 -17.32 -16.44
C SER A 248 0.00 -17.48 -15.62
N VAL A 249 -0.77 -18.50 -15.95
CA VAL A 249 -1.89 -19.00 -15.16
C VAL A 249 -1.64 -20.47 -14.87
N TRP A 250 -2.12 -20.96 -13.75
CA TRP A 250 -1.89 -22.34 -13.34
C TRP A 250 -3.16 -23.01 -12.84
N ASP A 251 -3.18 -24.32 -12.97
CA ASP A 251 -4.22 -25.19 -12.43
C ASP A 251 -3.58 -26.44 -11.83
N TYR A 252 -4.23 -26.98 -10.81
CA TYR A 252 -3.77 -28.18 -10.14
C TYR A 252 -4.70 -29.34 -10.40
N ARG A 253 -4.14 -30.55 -10.46
CA ARG A 253 -4.88 -31.80 -10.53
C ARG A 253 -4.53 -32.64 -9.31
N PHE A 254 -5.56 -33.02 -8.61
CA PHE A 254 -5.49 -33.87 -7.43
C PHE A 254 -6.10 -35.23 -7.74
N PRO A 255 -5.63 -36.28 -7.08
CA PRO A 255 -6.27 -37.58 -7.15
C PRO A 255 -7.74 -37.53 -6.71
N SER A 256 -8.59 -38.38 -7.28
CA SER A 256 -10.01 -38.44 -6.97
C SER A 256 -10.31 -38.75 -5.48
N LEU A 257 -9.34 -39.35 -4.79
CA LEU A 257 -9.36 -39.62 -3.35
C LEU A 257 -9.50 -38.37 -2.49
N ILE A 258 -9.05 -37.22 -2.99
CA ILE A 258 -9.18 -35.94 -2.30
C ILE A 258 -10.45 -35.24 -2.79
N GLY A 259 -11.38 -34.97 -1.91
CA GLY A 259 -12.60 -34.23 -2.24
C GLY A 259 -12.33 -32.88 -2.87
N ARG A 260 -13.20 -32.39 -3.76
CA ARG A 260 -13.01 -31.10 -4.46
C ARG A 260 -12.84 -29.92 -3.50
N SER A 261 -13.57 -29.91 -2.40
CA SER A 261 -13.44 -28.89 -1.34
C SER A 261 -12.06 -28.90 -0.70
N ASP A 262 -11.55 -30.10 -0.41
CA ASP A 262 -10.25 -30.27 0.26
C ASP A 262 -9.10 -29.97 -0.69
N ALA A 263 -9.21 -30.38 -1.96
CA ALA A 263 -8.26 -30.00 -3.00
C ALA A 263 -8.13 -28.47 -3.12
N ALA A 264 -9.27 -27.74 -3.07
CA ALA A 264 -9.26 -26.28 -3.12
C ALA A 264 -8.55 -25.63 -1.93
N LYS A 265 -8.66 -26.23 -0.75
CA LYS A 265 -7.91 -25.76 0.45
C LYS A 265 -6.43 -26.13 0.36
N MET A 266 -6.10 -27.32 -0.13
CA MET A 266 -4.71 -27.77 -0.29
C MET A 266 -3.91 -26.93 -1.27
N VAL A 267 -4.52 -26.43 -2.37
CA VAL A 267 -3.84 -25.51 -3.31
C VAL A 267 -3.26 -24.29 -2.59
N LYS A 268 -3.94 -23.78 -1.58
CA LYS A 268 -3.48 -22.62 -0.80
C LYS A 268 -2.27 -22.94 0.11
N LEU A 269 -2.08 -24.21 0.43
CA LEU A 269 -1.01 -24.69 1.29
C LEU A 269 0.24 -25.10 0.50
N ILE A 270 0.07 -25.43 -0.79
CA ILE A 270 1.17 -25.78 -1.69
C ILE A 270 1.86 -24.50 -2.10
N ASP A 271 3.08 -24.34 -1.64
CA ASP A 271 3.91 -23.16 -1.91
C ASP A 271 4.93 -23.39 -3.05
N ASN A 272 5.70 -22.35 -3.35
CA ASN A 272 6.77 -22.40 -4.36
C ASN A 272 7.94 -23.31 -3.97
N SER A 273 8.05 -23.74 -2.70
CA SER A 273 9.11 -24.65 -2.23
C SER A 273 8.80 -26.12 -2.53
N THR A 274 7.63 -26.41 -3.08
CA THR A 274 7.28 -27.76 -3.53
C THR A 274 8.14 -28.16 -4.72
N PRO A 275 8.80 -29.34 -4.71
CA PRO A 275 9.72 -29.77 -5.75
C PRO A 275 8.97 -30.26 -7.00
N TRP A 276 8.60 -29.32 -7.85
CA TRP A 276 7.93 -29.62 -9.11
C TRP A 276 8.93 -30.02 -10.20
N ARG A 277 8.72 -31.16 -10.85
CA ARG A 277 9.47 -31.61 -12.02
C ARG A 277 8.62 -31.41 -13.28
N VAL A 278 9.15 -30.72 -14.28
CA VAL A 278 8.49 -30.61 -15.59
C VAL A 278 8.55 -31.96 -16.29
N VAL A 279 7.39 -32.50 -16.62
CA VAL A 279 7.25 -33.81 -17.29
C VAL A 279 6.80 -33.70 -18.73
N GLU A 280 6.22 -32.57 -19.11
CA GLU A 280 5.75 -32.34 -20.46
C GLU A 280 5.69 -30.82 -20.77
N ARG A 281 5.97 -30.44 -22.01
CA ARG A 281 5.78 -29.10 -22.55
C ARG A 281 5.02 -29.17 -23.85
N ILE A 282 3.92 -28.44 -23.95
CA ILE A 282 3.07 -28.39 -25.10
C ILE A 282 2.99 -26.95 -25.59
N ARG A 283 3.46 -26.70 -26.80
CA ARG A 283 3.34 -25.40 -27.46
C ARG A 283 2.00 -25.33 -28.19
N ILE A 284 1.30 -24.23 -28.05
CA ILE A 284 0.00 -23.95 -28.64
C ILE A 284 0.10 -22.62 -29.36
N ASP A 285 0.07 -22.65 -30.68
CA ASP A 285 0.14 -21.47 -31.48
C ASP A 285 -1.22 -20.77 -31.55
N LYS A 286 -1.24 -19.49 -31.19
CA LYS A 286 -2.43 -18.66 -31.06
C LYS A 286 -3.48 -19.29 -30.13
N GLU A 287 -4.72 -19.41 -30.59
CA GLU A 287 -5.86 -19.90 -29.79
C GLU A 287 -6.28 -21.32 -30.14
N ASN A 288 -5.45 -22.07 -30.80
CA ASN A 288 -5.78 -23.44 -31.23
C ASN A 288 -5.59 -24.45 -30.09
N TYR A 289 -6.47 -24.38 -29.08
CA TYR A 289 -6.48 -25.31 -27.95
C TYR A 289 -6.98 -26.72 -28.30
N GLN A 290 -7.47 -26.96 -29.53
CA GLN A 290 -7.91 -28.27 -29.98
C GLN A 290 -6.75 -29.25 -30.22
N ALA A 291 -5.53 -28.78 -30.18
CA ALA A 291 -4.32 -29.61 -30.16
C ALA A 291 -4.21 -30.52 -28.90
N ALA A 292 -5.29 -30.71 -28.15
CA ALA A 292 -5.37 -31.57 -26.97
C ALA A 292 -5.10 -33.05 -27.21
N GLY A 293 -5.01 -33.50 -28.47
CA GLY A 293 -4.51 -34.82 -28.84
C GLY A 293 -2.99 -34.99 -28.71
N LEU A 294 -2.26 -33.96 -28.31
CA LEU A 294 -0.80 -33.95 -28.22
C LEU A 294 -0.25 -34.57 -26.93
N SER A 295 -1.07 -34.86 -25.94
CA SER A 295 -0.63 -35.48 -24.70
C SER A 295 -1.25 -36.86 -24.50
N ALA A 296 -0.43 -37.83 -24.12
CA ALA A 296 -0.87 -39.16 -23.68
C ALA A 296 -1.59 -39.13 -22.32
N ARG A 297 -1.58 -37.99 -21.62
CA ARG A 297 -2.15 -37.85 -20.26
C ARG A 297 -3.60 -37.34 -20.32
N PRO A 298 -4.62 -38.12 -19.91
CA PRO A 298 -6.03 -37.73 -20.06
C PRO A 298 -6.41 -36.42 -19.37
N PHE A 299 -5.74 -36.07 -18.26
CA PHE A 299 -6.05 -34.87 -17.51
C PHE A 299 -5.54 -33.57 -18.17
N VAL A 300 -4.59 -33.65 -19.14
CA VAL A 300 -4.03 -32.47 -19.83
C VAL A 300 -5.11 -31.81 -20.68
N GLY A 301 -5.98 -32.56 -21.35
CA GLY A 301 -7.13 -32.02 -22.05
C GLY A 301 -8.00 -31.14 -21.15
N GLY A 302 -8.26 -31.61 -19.92
CA GLY A 302 -9.01 -30.84 -18.93
C GLY A 302 -8.27 -29.59 -18.43
N MET A 303 -6.93 -29.56 -18.43
CA MET A 303 -6.16 -28.34 -18.15
C MET A 303 -6.26 -27.37 -19.32
N LEU A 304 -6.11 -27.83 -20.55
CA LEU A 304 -6.22 -27.04 -21.76
C LEU A 304 -7.60 -26.40 -21.95
N SER A 305 -8.65 -27.05 -21.48
CA SER A 305 -10.00 -26.47 -21.50
C SER A 305 -10.24 -25.45 -20.39
N ALA A 306 -9.64 -25.63 -19.22
CA ALA A 306 -9.87 -24.78 -18.06
C ALA A 306 -8.98 -23.52 -17.98
N LEU A 307 -7.72 -23.62 -18.41
CA LEU A 307 -6.74 -22.54 -18.26
C LEU A 307 -7.00 -21.32 -19.17
N PRO A 308 -7.43 -21.47 -20.44
CA PRO A 308 -7.68 -20.33 -21.32
C PRO A 308 -8.74 -19.36 -20.80
N SER A 309 -9.75 -19.84 -20.08
CA SER A 309 -10.80 -19.01 -19.50
C SER A 309 -10.26 -18.03 -18.43
N ARG A 310 -9.06 -18.29 -17.91
CA ARG A 310 -8.38 -17.45 -16.90
C ARG A 310 -7.42 -16.43 -17.53
N ILE A 311 -7.27 -16.45 -18.86
CA ILE A 311 -6.36 -15.56 -19.58
C ILE A 311 -7.06 -14.22 -19.80
N ALA A 312 -6.50 -13.14 -19.26
CA ALA A 312 -6.98 -11.81 -19.55
C ALA A 312 -6.63 -11.42 -21.00
N ARG A 313 -7.57 -10.79 -21.70
CA ARG A 313 -7.37 -10.20 -23.03
C ARG A 313 -7.49 -8.68 -22.94
N PRO A 314 -6.40 -7.96 -22.64
CA PRO A 314 -6.42 -6.50 -22.60
C PRO A 314 -6.71 -5.93 -24.00
N ALA A 315 -7.31 -4.74 -24.05
CA ALA A 315 -7.49 -4.02 -25.29
C ALA A 315 -6.13 -3.78 -25.99
N ASN A 316 -6.14 -3.74 -27.32
CA ASN A 316 -4.94 -3.51 -28.15
C ASN A 316 -3.80 -4.52 -27.87
N THR A 317 -4.14 -5.75 -27.49
CA THR A 317 -3.18 -6.80 -27.20
C THR A 317 -3.51 -8.07 -27.97
N ALA A 318 -2.52 -8.60 -28.68
CA ALA A 318 -2.59 -9.89 -29.33
C ALA A 318 -1.95 -10.97 -28.46
N ILE A 319 -2.54 -12.14 -28.45
CA ILE A 319 -1.92 -13.37 -27.96
C ILE A 319 -1.11 -13.97 -29.09
N CYS A 320 0.18 -14.19 -28.89
CA CYS A 320 1.09 -14.69 -29.90
C CYS A 320 1.13 -16.22 -29.93
N PHE A 321 1.36 -16.79 -28.75
CA PHE A 321 1.36 -18.24 -28.52
C PHE A 321 1.23 -18.53 -27.03
N HIS A 322 1.01 -19.80 -26.72
CA HIS A 322 1.05 -20.33 -25.36
C HIS A 322 2.04 -21.48 -25.26
N GLU A 323 2.50 -21.76 -24.04
CA GLU A 323 3.20 -22.98 -23.70
C GLU A 323 2.60 -23.52 -22.39
N LEU A 324 2.08 -24.74 -22.43
CA LEU A 324 1.65 -25.46 -21.25
C LEU A 324 2.81 -26.30 -20.72
N GLU A 325 3.32 -25.95 -19.55
CA GLU A 325 4.21 -26.83 -18.79
C GLU A 325 3.39 -27.67 -17.84
N VAL A 326 3.45 -28.99 -17.98
CA VAL A 326 2.90 -29.94 -17.04
C VAL A 326 3.99 -30.35 -16.07
N CYS A 327 3.78 -29.99 -14.82
CA CYS A 327 4.70 -30.32 -13.75
C CYS A 327 4.11 -31.42 -12.87
N GLU A 328 4.95 -32.32 -12.42
CA GLU A 328 4.62 -33.43 -11.52
C GLU A 328 5.38 -33.28 -10.20
N CYS A 329 4.75 -33.61 -9.11
CA CYS A 329 5.39 -33.76 -7.80
C CYS A 329 4.99 -35.08 -7.18
N GLU A 330 5.95 -35.85 -6.69
CA GLU A 330 5.67 -37.06 -5.94
C GLU A 330 4.84 -36.74 -4.71
N ALA A 331 3.77 -37.47 -4.52
CA ALA A 331 2.94 -37.33 -3.36
C ALA A 331 2.34 -38.67 -2.94
N ARG A 332 2.12 -38.80 -1.64
CA ARG A 332 1.42 -39.93 -1.05
C ARG A 332 0.23 -39.43 -0.27
N ILE A 333 -0.90 -40.06 -0.44
CA ILE A 333 -2.12 -39.78 0.31
C ILE A 333 -2.23 -40.83 1.40
N VAL A 334 -2.41 -40.38 2.62
CA VAL A 334 -2.55 -41.23 3.79
C VAL A 334 -3.88 -40.96 4.46
N LYS A 335 -4.71 -41.99 4.55
CA LYS A 335 -5.93 -42.02 5.35
C LYS A 335 -5.59 -42.60 6.71
N TYR A 336 -5.86 -41.86 7.77
CA TYR A 336 -5.55 -42.26 9.13
C TYR A 336 -6.70 -41.99 10.08
N GLY A 337 -6.76 -42.69 11.17
CA GLY A 337 -7.77 -42.56 12.22
C GLY A 337 -7.17 -42.10 13.52
N VAL A 338 -7.90 -41.24 14.23
CA VAL A 338 -7.67 -40.80 15.61
C VAL A 338 -9.01 -40.63 16.30
N ASP A 339 -9.20 -41.16 17.50
CA ASP A 339 -10.47 -41.05 18.27
C ASP A 339 -11.73 -41.42 17.48
N HIS A 340 -11.70 -42.55 16.76
CA HIS A 340 -12.80 -43.03 15.91
C HIS A 340 -13.16 -42.12 14.71
N GLN A 341 -12.39 -41.06 14.46
CA GLN A 341 -12.52 -40.19 13.30
C GLN A 341 -11.45 -40.49 12.26
N GLN A 342 -11.79 -40.31 11.00
CA GLN A 342 -10.87 -40.52 9.88
C GLN A 342 -10.48 -39.19 9.29
N PHE A 343 -9.19 -39.05 8.97
CA PHE A 343 -8.58 -37.88 8.38
C PHE A 343 -7.74 -38.27 7.17
N ILE A 344 -7.49 -37.32 6.28
CA ILE A 344 -6.63 -37.48 5.12
C ILE A 344 -5.51 -36.47 5.22
N CYS A 345 -4.27 -36.93 5.06
CA CYS A 345 -3.13 -36.07 4.83
C CYS A 345 -2.41 -36.44 3.53
N MET A 346 -1.61 -35.52 3.04
CA MET A 346 -0.80 -35.68 1.87
C MET A 346 0.66 -35.40 2.22
N LEU A 347 1.53 -36.30 1.81
CA LEU A 347 2.98 -36.19 1.95
C LEU A 347 3.54 -35.84 0.58
N VAL A 348 4.17 -34.70 0.45
CA VAL A 348 4.66 -34.15 -0.83
C VAL A 348 6.17 -34.14 -0.88
N GLY A 349 6.72 -34.62 -1.99
CA GLY A 349 8.14 -34.69 -2.26
C GLY A 349 8.86 -35.81 -1.52
N ALA A 350 10.10 -36.08 -1.89
CA ALA A 350 10.93 -37.14 -1.30
C ALA A 350 11.16 -36.97 0.20
N GLU A 351 11.21 -35.72 0.67
CA GLU A 351 11.38 -35.40 2.09
C GLU A 351 10.07 -35.35 2.89
N TRP A 352 8.96 -35.60 2.26
CA TRP A 352 7.64 -35.65 2.85
C TRP A 352 7.24 -34.36 3.59
N LYS A 353 6.93 -33.32 2.86
CA LYS A 353 6.26 -32.17 3.44
C LYS A 353 4.79 -32.56 3.71
N LEU A 354 4.37 -32.45 4.97
CA LEU A 354 3.03 -32.83 5.40
C LEU A 354 2.01 -31.71 5.08
N PHE A 355 0.98 -32.06 4.33
CA PHE A 355 -0.18 -31.23 4.08
C PHE A 355 -1.45 -31.88 4.59
N THR A 356 -2.27 -31.14 5.32
CA THR A 356 -3.54 -31.63 5.83
C THR A 356 -4.57 -30.50 5.80
N VAL A 357 -5.77 -30.83 5.35
CA VAL A 357 -6.90 -29.89 5.32
C VAL A 357 -7.73 -30.00 6.59
N THR A 358 -7.94 -31.26 6.99
CA THR A 358 -8.64 -31.60 8.23
C THR A 358 -7.73 -32.51 9.06
N SER A 359 -7.58 -32.18 10.31
CA SER A 359 -6.75 -32.93 11.25
C SER A 359 -7.38 -32.84 12.65
N PRO A 360 -6.99 -33.68 13.59
CA PRO A 360 -7.38 -33.49 15.00
C PRO A 360 -7.06 -32.08 15.51
N MET A 361 -5.95 -31.50 15.03
CA MET A 361 -5.51 -30.14 15.37
C MET A 361 -6.38 -29.06 14.72
N SER A 362 -6.72 -29.18 13.44
CA SER A 362 -7.60 -28.20 12.76
C SER A 362 -9.00 -28.21 13.37
N LYS A 363 -9.49 -29.36 13.82
CA LYS A 363 -10.75 -29.45 14.56
C LYS A 363 -10.68 -28.66 15.87
N SER A 364 -9.61 -28.83 16.64
CA SER A 364 -9.40 -28.04 17.86
C SER A 364 -9.35 -26.53 17.58
N MET A 365 -8.72 -26.12 16.48
CA MET A 365 -8.70 -24.74 16.01
C MET A 365 -10.11 -24.24 15.65
N ASP A 366 -10.92 -25.03 14.97
CA ASP A 366 -12.29 -24.65 14.59
C ASP A 366 -13.20 -24.53 15.84
N ASP A 367 -13.00 -25.37 16.83
CA ASP A 367 -13.68 -25.25 18.13
C ASP A 367 -13.30 -23.94 18.85
N LEU A 368 -12.03 -23.56 18.81
CA LEU A 368 -11.57 -22.28 19.34
C LEU A 368 -12.17 -21.08 18.57
N LYS A 369 -12.20 -21.14 17.24
CA LYS A 369 -12.85 -20.11 16.41
C LYS A 369 -14.34 -19.97 16.73
N THR A 370 -15.02 -21.07 16.94
CA THR A 370 -16.44 -21.09 17.35
C THR A 370 -16.62 -20.40 18.69
N LYS A 371 -15.69 -20.62 19.66
CA LYS A 371 -15.70 -19.92 20.95
C LYS A 371 -15.46 -18.41 20.78
N VAL A 372 -14.50 -18.00 19.91
CA VAL A 372 -14.27 -16.59 19.58
C VAL A 372 -15.55 -15.94 19.07
N ASN A 373 -16.21 -16.54 18.10
CA ASN A 373 -17.46 -16.03 17.54
C ASN A 373 -18.56 -15.90 18.59
N ARG A 374 -18.71 -16.90 19.47
CA ARG A 374 -19.67 -16.86 20.60
C ARG A 374 -19.36 -15.69 21.56
N TYR A 375 -18.09 -15.48 21.91
CA TYR A 375 -17.72 -14.36 22.78
C TYR A 375 -17.91 -13.00 22.11
N CYS A 376 -17.64 -12.89 20.81
CA CYS A 376 -17.93 -11.68 20.04
C CYS A 376 -19.43 -11.37 20.02
N SER A 377 -20.28 -12.35 19.76
CA SER A 377 -21.74 -12.22 19.78
C SER A 377 -22.27 -11.80 21.17
N ALA A 378 -21.63 -12.31 22.23
CA ALA A 378 -21.95 -11.94 23.60
C ALA A 378 -21.27 -10.62 24.06
N ARG A 379 -20.63 -9.87 23.18
CA ARG A 379 -19.87 -8.63 23.45
C ARG A 379 -18.76 -8.78 24.52
N LYS A 380 -18.23 -9.99 24.71
CA LYS A 380 -17.14 -10.30 25.66
C LYS A 380 -15.79 -10.25 24.93
N PHE A 381 -15.44 -9.10 24.37
CA PHE A 381 -14.29 -8.94 23.47
C PHE A 381 -12.94 -9.32 24.09
N GLY A 382 -12.70 -9.04 25.37
CA GLY A 382 -11.48 -9.46 26.07
C GLY A 382 -11.30 -10.99 26.08
N LYS A 383 -12.39 -11.75 26.36
CA LYS A 383 -12.35 -13.22 26.32
C LYS A 383 -12.21 -13.75 24.88
N ALA A 384 -12.83 -13.08 23.89
CA ALA A 384 -12.65 -13.41 22.48
C ALA A 384 -11.18 -13.25 22.07
N TRP A 385 -10.54 -12.18 22.50
CA TRP A 385 -9.13 -11.90 22.25
C TRP A 385 -8.19 -12.97 22.81
N GLU A 386 -8.35 -13.35 24.07
CA GLU A 386 -7.55 -14.41 24.71
C GLU A 386 -7.65 -15.74 23.94
N VAL A 387 -8.86 -16.09 23.45
CA VAL A 387 -9.05 -17.30 22.65
C VAL A 387 -8.44 -17.16 21.27
N LEU A 388 -8.56 -15.99 20.63
CA LEU A 388 -8.00 -15.74 19.29
C LEU A 388 -6.47 -15.83 19.30
N GLN A 389 -5.81 -15.35 20.35
CA GLN A 389 -4.35 -15.51 20.51
C GLN A 389 -3.92 -16.99 20.48
N LYS A 390 -4.76 -17.89 21.02
CA LYS A 390 -4.53 -19.35 20.92
C LYS A 390 -4.72 -19.85 19.49
N VAL A 391 -5.72 -19.34 18.76
CA VAL A 391 -5.94 -19.71 17.34
C VAL A 391 -4.74 -19.31 16.47
N ASN A 392 -4.20 -18.11 16.67
CA ASN A 392 -3.08 -17.61 15.87
C ASN A 392 -1.77 -18.40 16.04
N LYS A 393 -1.65 -19.17 17.11
CA LYS A 393 -0.51 -20.08 17.35
C LYS A 393 -0.56 -21.36 16.50
N TYR A 394 -1.70 -21.67 15.89
CA TYR A 394 -1.81 -22.84 15.01
C TYR A 394 -1.19 -22.60 13.64
N PRO A 395 -0.43 -23.56 13.09
CA PRO A 395 0.24 -23.43 11.80
C PRO A 395 -0.68 -23.17 10.60
N GLN A 396 -1.98 -23.45 10.76
CA GLN A 396 -3.01 -23.28 9.72
C GLN A 396 -3.81 -21.98 9.87
N ALA A 397 -3.49 -21.14 10.86
CA ALA A 397 -4.07 -19.81 10.97
C ALA A 397 -3.62 -18.95 9.78
N GLY A 398 -4.54 -18.23 9.17
CA GLY A 398 -4.31 -17.51 7.93
C GLY A 398 -4.76 -16.05 7.99
N SER A 399 -4.90 -15.44 6.81
CA SER A 399 -5.27 -14.03 6.66
C SER A 399 -6.64 -13.65 7.24
N ASN A 400 -7.57 -14.62 7.34
CA ASN A 400 -8.88 -14.38 7.94
C ASN A 400 -8.79 -14.20 9.46
N GLU A 401 -7.90 -14.95 10.10
CA GLU A 401 -7.63 -14.84 11.53
C GLU A 401 -6.94 -13.51 11.86
N ALA A 402 -6.01 -13.07 11.01
CA ALA A 402 -5.37 -11.77 11.16
C ALA A 402 -6.38 -10.61 11.04
N ARG A 403 -7.31 -10.67 10.07
CA ARG A 403 -8.40 -9.68 9.93
C ARG A 403 -9.33 -9.69 11.14
N MET A 404 -9.66 -10.88 11.66
CA MET A 404 -10.49 -10.99 12.87
C MET A 404 -9.78 -10.40 14.08
N GLN A 405 -8.46 -10.54 14.16
CA GLN A 405 -7.64 -9.91 15.18
C GLN A 405 -7.72 -8.38 15.10
N GLU A 406 -7.49 -7.81 13.93
CA GLU A 406 -7.58 -6.37 13.67
C GLU A 406 -8.96 -5.81 14.07
N GLN A 407 -10.04 -6.47 13.65
CA GLN A 407 -11.41 -6.08 14.00
C GLN A 407 -11.68 -6.16 15.51
N LEU A 408 -11.11 -7.13 16.21
CA LEU A 408 -11.24 -7.23 17.68
C LEU A 408 -10.42 -6.15 18.38
N GLU A 409 -9.23 -5.82 17.91
CA GLU A 409 -8.41 -4.72 18.43
C GLU A 409 -9.16 -3.39 18.33
N GLU A 410 -9.71 -3.08 17.16
CA GLU A 410 -10.52 -1.87 16.96
C GLU A 410 -11.71 -1.79 17.91
N ARG A 411 -12.47 -2.89 18.05
CA ARG A 411 -13.62 -2.96 18.96
C ARG A 411 -13.21 -2.83 20.43
N MET A 412 -12.07 -3.38 20.83
CA MET A 412 -11.55 -3.24 22.18
C MET A 412 -11.12 -1.80 22.48
N VAL A 413 -10.49 -1.12 21.52
CA VAL A 413 -10.12 0.29 21.63
C VAL A 413 -11.37 1.17 21.76
N ILE A 414 -12.39 0.94 20.93
CA ILE A 414 -13.65 1.68 20.98
C ILE A 414 -14.36 1.45 22.34
N THR A 415 -14.46 0.20 22.81
CA THR A 415 -15.10 -0.11 24.09
C THR A 415 -14.34 0.43 25.29
N SER A 416 -13.03 0.47 25.26
CA SER A 416 -12.22 1.07 26.32
C SER A 416 -12.38 2.60 26.35
N LYS A 417 -12.41 3.26 25.19
CA LYS A 417 -12.68 4.71 25.08
C LYS A 417 -14.08 5.06 25.54
N LEU A 418 -15.10 4.29 25.16
CA LEU A 418 -16.48 4.45 25.62
C LEU A 418 -16.58 4.26 27.14
N GLY A 419 -15.92 3.25 27.69
CA GLY A 419 -15.88 3.01 29.14
C GLY A 419 -15.19 4.15 29.90
N ALA A 420 -14.08 4.67 29.39
CA ALA A 420 -13.37 5.81 29.97
C ALA A 420 -14.23 7.09 29.90
N ASN A 421 -14.88 7.35 28.75
CA ASN A 421 -15.75 8.50 28.59
C ASN A 421 -16.99 8.41 29.51
N LEU A 422 -17.59 7.22 29.66
CA LEU A 422 -18.70 6.99 30.57
C LEU A 422 -18.30 7.20 32.04
N ALA A 423 -17.11 6.72 32.42
CA ALA A 423 -16.57 6.94 33.77
C ALA A 423 -16.33 8.44 34.04
N VAL A 424 -15.76 9.16 33.08
CA VAL A 424 -15.58 10.62 33.19
C VAL A 424 -16.94 11.33 33.27
N MET A 425 -17.93 10.98 32.45
CA MET A 425 -19.28 11.55 32.52
C MET A 425 -19.95 11.26 33.89
N LEU A 426 -19.84 10.03 34.39
CA LEU A 426 -20.36 9.67 35.70
C LEU A 426 -19.66 10.46 36.79
N CYS A 427 -18.33 10.62 36.75
CA CYS A 427 -17.58 11.46 37.68
C CYS A 427 -18.06 12.92 37.63
N VAL A 428 -18.27 13.47 36.46
CA VAL A 428 -18.78 14.86 36.31
C VAL A 428 -20.20 14.98 36.83
N VAL A 429 -21.10 14.03 36.51
CA VAL A 429 -22.51 14.08 36.92
C VAL A 429 -22.69 13.86 38.40
N PHE A 430 -21.92 12.97 39.03
CA PHE A 430 -22.07 12.62 40.45
C PHE A 430 -21.19 13.43 41.39
N LEU A 431 -19.97 13.84 40.95
CA LEU A 431 -19.08 14.66 41.77
C LEU A 431 -19.38 16.16 41.70
N SER A 432 -19.94 16.65 40.59
CA SER A 432 -20.33 18.06 40.46
C SER A 432 -21.34 18.52 41.52
N PRO A 433 -22.45 17.80 41.77
CA PRO A 433 -23.40 18.17 42.82
C PRO A 433 -22.78 18.09 44.22
N LEU A 434 -21.87 17.10 44.44
CA LEU A 434 -21.21 16.92 45.75
C LEU A 434 -20.23 18.06 46.05
N LEU A 435 -19.51 18.52 45.02
CA LEU A 435 -18.63 19.68 45.12
C LEU A 435 -19.39 20.99 45.30
N THR A 436 -20.62 21.12 44.73
CA THR A 436 -21.51 22.29 44.93
C THR A 436 -21.98 22.36 46.37
N VAL A 437 -22.29 21.23 46.97
CA VAL A 437 -22.73 21.15 48.40
C VAL A 437 -21.59 21.44 49.37
N LEU A 438 -20.35 21.05 49.00
CA LEU A 438 -19.17 21.19 49.88
C LEU A 438 -18.51 22.59 49.82
N TYR A 439 -18.58 23.30 48.70
CA TYR A 439 -17.81 24.52 48.47
C TYR A 439 -18.64 25.78 48.14
N GLY A 440 -19.96 25.72 48.08
CA GLY A 440 -20.89 26.86 48.11
C GLY A 440 -20.77 27.90 47.01
N ASP A 441 -19.81 27.86 46.13
CA ASP A 441 -19.65 28.85 45.06
C ASP A 441 -18.97 28.26 43.83
N LEU A 442 -19.75 27.77 42.89
CA LEU A 442 -19.29 27.09 41.65
C LEU A 442 -19.45 27.89 40.36
N GLN A 443 -19.58 29.23 40.43
CA GLN A 443 -19.51 30.06 39.26
C GLN A 443 -18.15 29.96 38.50
N PHE A 444 -17.13 29.43 39.16
CA PHE A 444 -15.77 29.29 38.59
C PHE A 444 -15.58 28.01 37.74
N LEU A 445 -16.40 26.97 37.93
CA LEU A 445 -16.25 25.67 37.21
C LEU A 445 -17.19 25.51 36.01
N ALA A 446 -18.23 26.30 35.90
CA ALA A 446 -19.16 26.27 34.77
C ALA A 446 -18.48 26.48 33.40
N PRO A 447 -17.48 27.37 33.23
CA PRO A 447 -16.76 27.50 31.95
C PRO A 447 -15.84 26.32 31.62
N TRP A 448 -15.39 25.57 32.64
CA TRP A 448 -14.51 24.42 32.45
C TRP A 448 -15.25 23.16 32.05
N SER A 449 -16.42 22.93 32.62
CA SER A 449 -17.26 21.78 32.26
C SER A 449 -17.82 21.90 30.84
N VAL A 450 -18.20 23.09 30.39
CA VAL A 450 -18.63 23.34 29.02
C VAL A 450 -17.48 23.16 28.02
N ARG A 451 -16.27 23.63 28.32
CA ARG A 451 -15.09 23.42 27.49
C ARG A 451 -14.61 21.96 27.44
N LEU A 452 -14.86 21.16 28.50
CA LEU A 452 -14.58 19.73 28.46
C LEU A 452 -15.56 19.01 27.55
N ILE A 453 -16.84 19.36 27.60
CA ILE A 453 -17.88 18.78 26.71
C ILE A 453 -17.60 19.15 25.25
N GLU A 454 -17.27 20.39 24.95
CA GLU A 454 -16.91 20.82 23.59
C GLU A 454 -15.65 20.15 23.03
N ARG A 455 -14.66 19.80 23.88
CA ARG A 455 -13.47 19.05 23.44
C ARG A 455 -13.73 17.57 23.12
N PHE A 456 -14.80 17.00 23.69
CA PHE A 456 -15.18 15.60 23.41
C PHE A 456 -16.14 15.47 22.23
N ASP A 457 -16.84 16.54 21.83
CA ASP A 457 -17.81 16.51 20.72
C ASP A 457 -17.16 16.63 19.32
N VAL A 458 -15.88 17.03 19.23
CA VAL A 458 -15.16 17.16 17.94
C VAL A 458 -14.71 15.79 17.36
N GLY A 459 -14.95 14.68 18.09
CA GLY A 459 -14.54 13.32 17.68
C GLY A 459 -15.63 12.41 17.11
N THR A 460 -16.89 12.83 17.11
CA THR A 460 -18.03 12.00 16.64
C THR A 460 -18.60 12.42 15.28
N GLY A 461 -17.78 13.01 14.42
CA GLY A 461 -18.13 13.29 13.05
C GLY A 461 -18.36 12.00 12.25
N GLY A 462 -19.62 11.63 12.07
CA GLY A 462 -20.07 10.77 10.99
C GLY A 462 -20.19 9.28 11.31
N LEU A 463 -21.18 8.90 12.07
CA LEU A 463 -21.85 7.62 11.89
C LEU A 463 -23.33 7.92 11.58
N MET A 464 -23.60 8.12 10.28
CA MET A 464 -24.92 7.85 9.75
C MET A 464 -25.04 6.32 9.50
N PHE A 465 -26.21 5.84 9.82
CA PHE A 465 -26.74 4.48 9.69
C PHE A 465 -26.52 3.83 8.34
#